data_8073ec500548b54c32a5d91f55284cd9
#
_entry.id   8073ec500548b54c32a5d91f55284cd9
#
_cell.length_a   1.000
_cell.length_b   1.000
_cell.length_c   1.000
_cell.angle_alpha   90.00
_cell.angle_beta   90.00
_cell.angle_gamma   90.00
#
_symmetry.space_group_name_H-M   'P 1'
#
loop_
_entity.id
_entity.type
_entity.pdbx_description
1 polymer ?
#
loop_
_entity_poly.entity_id
_entity_poly.type
_entity_poly.pdbx_seq_one_letter_code
_entity_poly.pdbx_strand_id
1 'polypeptide(L)'
;GKTQLLEALEEKGCCVLNLEALAQNSGSVYGEIFYSGKAPTQKWFDSRIVKILRESKFKNVLMESESKKIGKVTLCKSFWDTMTDGKHILVNSSAQNRVIRLVKDYTKYNTKDDEYLKKSTVRLKDTIGTKAVEDLITKIENKDYEYVAHFLILNYYDKLYSYSIDKYEYDMSVSSDEVDLAVSKILEYYDNAEKEI
;
A
#
# COMPACT_ATOMS: atom_id res chain seq x y z
N GLY A 1 5.52 3.50 4.34
CA GLY A 1 6.46 2.60 3.68
C GLY A 1 6.46 2.77 2.17
N LYS A 2 5.81 1.88 1.41
CA LYS A 2 5.82 1.91 -0.06
C LYS A 2 5.40 3.28 -0.62
N THR A 3 4.25 3.77 -0.23
CA THR A 3 3.70 5.06 -0.70
C THR A 3 4.65 6.22 -0.45
N GLN A 4 5.25 6.30 0.74
CA GLN A 4 6.22 7.33 1.08
C GLN A 4 7.48 7.27 0.20
N LEU A 5 7.95 6.06 -0.13
CA LEU A 5 9.08 5.89 -1.06
C LEU A 5 8.70 6.31 -2.48
N LEU A 6 7.50 5.96 -2.95
CA LEU A 6 7.03 6.36 -4.27
C LEU A 6 6.88 7.87 -4.39
N GLU A 7 6.33 8.55 -3.39
CA GLU A 7 6.24 10.01 -3.32
C GLU A 7 7.64 10.65 -3.41
N ALA A 8 8.60 10.16 -2.61
CA ALA A 8 9.96 10.68 -2.64
C ALA A 8 10.68 10.41 -3.98
N LEU A 9 10.42 9.30 -4.64
CA LEU A 9 10.96 8.97 -5.97
C LEU A 9 10.32 9.84 -7.07
N GLU A 10 9.02 10.14 -6.97
CA GLU A 10 8.34 11.07 -7.86
C GLU A 10 8.93 12.48 -7.76
N GLU A 11 9.20 12.97 -6.53
CA GLU A 11 9.89 14.25 -6.30
C GLU A 11 11.30 14.29 -6.91
N LYS A 12 11.95 13.14 -7.05
CA LYS A 12 13.26 12.99 -7.72
C LYS A 12 13.14 12.85 -9.23
N GLY A 13 11.92 12.89 -9.79
CA GLY A 13 11.67 12.87 -11.22
C GLY A 13 11.44 11.50 -11.83
N CYS A 14 11.31 10.43 -11.03
CA CYS A 14 10.90 9.12 -11.56
C CYS A 14 9.45 9.15 -12.02
N CYS A 15 9.13 8.33 -13.02
CA CYS A 15 7.74 8.08 -13.37
C CYS A 15 7.11 7.14 -12.34
N VAL A 16 6.13 7.64 -11.61
CA VAL A 16 5.41 6.87 -10.58
C VAL A 16 3.94 6.74 -10.95
N LEU A 17 3.42 5.53 -10.81
CA LEU A 17 1.99 5.23 -10.93
C LEU A 17 1.47 4.74 -9.58
N ASN A 18 0.90 5.64 -8.79
CA ASN A 18 0.30 5.33 -7.51
C ASN A 18 -1.09 4.72 -7.69
N LEU A 19 -1.16 3.39 -7.71
CA LEU A 19 -2.38 2.63 -7.96
C LEU A 19 -3.38 2.76 -6.81
N GLU A 20 -2.92 2.79 -5.56
CA GLU A 20 -3.77 3.00 -4.37
C GLU A 20 -4.46 4.36 -4.43
N ALA A 21 -3.73 5.42 -4.74
CA ALA A 21 -4.29 6.76 -4.88
C ALA A 21 -5.30 6.85 -6.04
N LEU A 22 -5.01 6.24 -7.19
CA LEU A 22 -5.93 6.18 -8.32
C LEU A 22 -7.20 5.39 -8.01
N ALA A 23 -7.07 4.29 -7.25
CA ALA A 23 -8.20 3.48 -6.81
C ALA A 23 -8.99 4.12 -5.65
N GLN A 24 -8.45 5.17 -5.04
CA GLN A 24 -8.93 5.73 -3.77
C GLN A 24 -9.13 4.65 -2.70
N ASN A 25 -8.14 3.76 -2.59
CA ASN A 25 -8.14 2.66 -1.64
C ASN A 25 -6.71 2.22 -1.34
N SER A 26 -6.29 2.25 -0.08
CA SER A 26 -4.93 1.92 0.35
C SER A 26 -4.70 0.41 0.56
N GLY A 27 -5.50 -0.45 0.00
CA GLY A 27 -5.30 -1.91 0.10
C GLY A 27 -5.41 -2.51 1.51
N SER A 28 -5.52 -1.68 2.55
CA SER A 28 -5.65 -2.12 3.94
C SER A 28 -7.12 -2.31 4.35
N VAL A 29 -7.36 -3.01 5.47
CA VAL A 29 -8.70 -3.14 6.07
C VAL A 29 -9.34 -1.79 6.33
N TYR A 30 -8.53 -0.80 6.65
CA TYR A 30 -8.94 0.59 6.90
C TYR A 30 -8.67 1.52 5.73
N GLY A 31 -8.38 0.95 4.55
CA GLY A 31 -7.89 1.69 3.38
C GLY A 31 -8.82 2.76 2.84
N GLU A 32 -10.13 2.67 3.10
CA GLU A 32 -11.09 3.68 2.69
C GLU A 32 -11.07 4.94 3.58
N ILE A 33 -10.48 4.89 4.79
CA ILE A 33 -10.41 6.04 5.72
C ILE A 33 -9.68 7.23 5.08
N PHE A 34 -8.64 6.95 4.29
CA PHE A 34 -7.78 7.97 3.71
C PHE A 34 -8.44 8.71 2.54
N TYR A 35 -9.56 8.19 2.05
CA TYR A 35 -10.22 8.69 0.86
C TYR A 35 -11.67 9.04 1.18
N SER A 36 -11.94 10.33 1.42
CA SER A 36 -13.26 10.86 1.75
C SER A 36 -14.22 10.97 0.55
N GLY A 37 -13.77 10.56 -0.65
CA GLY A 37 -14.49 10.67 -1.90
C GLY A 37 -15.29 9.42 -2.28
N LYS A 38 -16.11 9.54 -3.34
CA LYS A 38 -16.72 8.38 -3.99
C LYS A 38 -15.62 7.60 -4.69
N ALA A 39 -15.60 6.28 -4.47
CA ALA A 39 -14.69 5.40 -5.22
C ALA A 39 -14.79 5.68 -6.72
N PRO A 40 -13.68 5.69 -7.46
CA PRO A 40 -13.67 5.99 -8.87
C PRO A 40 -14.46 4.94 -9.66
N THR A 41 -14.99 5.35 -10.82
CA THR A 41 -15.54 4.39 -11.77
C THR A 41 -14.39 3.64 -12.46
N GLN A 42 -14.64 2.41 -12.91
CA GLN A 42 -13.68 1.63 -13.67
C GLN A 42 -13.13 2.42 -14.88
N LYS A 43 -14.04 3.04 -15.66
CA LYS A 43 -13.65 3.84 -16.83
C LYS A 43 -12.72 5.00 -16.48
N TRP A 44 -12.97 5.69 -15.38
CA TRP A 44 -12.10 6.78 -14.94
C TRP A 44 -10.72 6.25 -14.55
N PHE A 45 -10.68 5.16 -13.77
CA PHE A 45 -9.44 4.51 -13.33
C PHE A 45 -8.57 4.10 -14.53
N ASP A 46 -9.16 3.36 -15.48
CA ASP A 46 -8.44 2.92 -16.69
C ASP A 46 -7.94 4.11 -17.52
N SER A 47 -8.78 5.15 -17.68
CA SER A 47 -8.41 6.35 -18.44
C SER A 47 -7.25 7.11 -17.80
N ARG A 48 -7.19 7.14 -16.46
CA ARG A 48 -6.09 7.80 -15.73
C ARG A 48 -4.78 7.03 -15.89
N ILE A 49 -4.80 5.71 -15.76
CA ILE A 49 -3.62 4.87 -16.01
C ILE A 49 -3.09 5.11 -17.42
N VAL A 50 -3.95 4.99 -18.43
CA VAL A 50 -3.56 5.21 -19.84
C VAL A 50 -3.00 6.60 -20.06
N LYS A 51 -3.58 7.64 -19.44
CA LYS A 51 -3.09 9.00 -19.56
C LYS A 51 -1.68 9.14 -18.99
N ILE A 52 -1.45 8.67 -17.76
CA ILE A 52 -0.14 8.75 -17.10
C ILE A 52 0.93 8.02 -17.93
N LEU A 53 0.63 6.81 -18.41
CA LEU A 53 1.56 6.02 -19.21
C LEU A 53 1.88 6.68 -20.57
N ARG A 54 0.90 7.32 -21.22
CA ARG A 54 1.11 8.03 -22.50
C ARG A 54 1.88 9.33 -22.34
N GLU A 55 1.69 10.03 -21.23
CA GLU A 55 2.38 11.30 -20.94
C GLU A 55 3.79 11.06 -20.38
N SER A 56 4.08 9.84 -19.92
CA SER A 56 5.41 9.46 -19.45
C SER A 56 6.42 9.51 -20.58
N LYS A 57 7.58 10.12 -20.31
CA LYS A 57 8.76 10.09 -21.17
C LYS A 57 9.73 8.95 -20.81
N PHE A 58 9.42 8.23 -19.75
CA PHE A 58 10.25 7.16 -19.21
C PHE A 58 9.78 5.80 -19.74
N LYS A 59 10.72 4.90 -19.92
CA LYS A 59 10.46 3.51 -20.32
C LYS A 59 9.97 2.67 -19.14
N ASN A 60 10.49 2.98 -17.96
CA ASN A 60 10.16 2.29 -16.73
C ASN A 60 9.22 3.13 -15.86
N VAL A 61 8.28 2.47 -15.19
CA VAL A 61 7.29 3.09 -14.29
C VAL A 61 7.33 2.37 -12.96
N LEU A 62 7.55 3.14 -11.90
CA LEU A 62 7.53 2.63 -10.54
C LEU A 62 6.08 2.61 -10.02
N MET A 63 5.66 1.51 -9.39
CA MET A 63 4.32 1.37 -8.84
C MET A 63 4.29 0.40 -7.66
N GLU A 64 3.20 0.45 -6.87
CA GLU A 64 2.96 -0.60 -5.88
C GLU A 64 2.61 -1.92 -6.57
N SER A 65 3.15 -3.03 -6.07
CA SER A 65 2.73 -4.38 -6.45
C SER A 65 1.39 -4.72 -5.77
N GLU A 66 0.32 -4.16 -6.30
CA GLU A 66 -1.03 -4.33 -5.76
C GLU A 66 -1.72 -5.59 -6.31
N SER A 67 -2.81 -6.00 -5.65
CA SER A 67 -3.66 -7.06 -6.17
C SER A 67 -4.41 -6.61 -7.42
N LYS A 68 -4.80 -7.57 -8.27
CA LYS A 68 -5.54 -7.27 -9.50
C LYS A 68 -6.81 -6.44 -9.25
N LYS A 69 -7.45 -6.64 -8.08
CA LYS A 69 -8.61 -5.85 -7.64
C LYS A 69 -8.18 -4.93 -6.50
N ILE A 70 -8.33 -3.63 -6.67
CA ILE A 70 -8.01 -2.59 -5.70
C ILE A 70 -9.29 -1.88 -5.32
N GLY A 71 -9.80 -2.13 -4.13
CA GLY A 71 -11.09 -1.59 -3.72
C GLY A 71 -12.23 -1.97 -4.68
N LYS A 72 -12.80 -0.97 -5.38
CA LYS A 72 -13.92 -1.16 -6.32
C LYS A 72 -13.49 -1.28 -7.78
N VAL A 73 -12.22 -1.09 -8.09
CA VAL A 73 -11.69 -1.15 -9.46
C VAL A 73 -10.81 -2.37 -9.67
N THR A 74 -10.60 -2.74 -10.94
CA THR A 74 -9.83 -3.92 -11.30
C THR A 74 -8.86 -3.56 -12.42
N LEU A 75 -7.59 -3.95 -12.29
CA LEU A 75 -6.59 -3.82 -13.35
C LEU A 75 -6.96 -4.73 -14.53
N CYS A 76 -6.87 -4.21 -15.76
CA CYS A 76 -7.08 -5.05 -16.94
C CYS A 76 -6.00 -6.13 -17.01
N LYS A 77 -6.32 -7.25 -17.66
CA LYS A 77 -5.46 -8.44 -17.66
C LYS A 77 -4.06 -8.13 -18.18
N SER A 78 -3.95 -7.44 -19.31
CA SER A 78 -2.67 -7.14 -19.94
C SER A 78 -1.79 -6.26 -19.05
N PHE A 79 -2.36 -5.24 -18.40
CA PHE A 79 -1.61 -4.39 -17.46
C PHE A 79 -1.15 -5.19 -16.22
N TRP A 80 -2.05 -6.01 -15.67
CA TRP A 80 -1.73 -6.89 -14.55
C TRP A 80 -0.58 -7.84 -14.89
N ASP A 81 -0.65 -8.53 -16.03
CA ASP A 81 0.38 -9.46 -16.47
C ASP A 81 1.74 -8.73 -16.63
N THR A 82 1.76 -7.58 -17.31
CA THR A 82 2.99 -6.77 -17.45
C THR A 82 3.58 -6.31 -16.11
N MET A 83 2.71 -5.91 -15.16
CA MET A 83 3.14 -5.50 -13.83
C MET A 83 3.75 -6.69 -13.05
N THR A 84 3.16 -7.87 -13.15
CA THR A 84 3.64 -9.06 -12.44
C THR A 84 4.88 -9.68 -13.07
N ASP A 85 5.11 -9.46 -14.36
CA ASP A 85 6.32 -9.89 -15.08
C ASP A 85 7.46 -8.85 -14.98
N GLY A 86 7.21 -7.72 -14.34
CA GLY A 86 8.18 -6.64 -14.17
C GLY A 86 9.26 -6.96 -13.14
N LYS A 87 10.16 -6.00 -12.94
CA LYS A 87 11.20 -6.04 -11.90
C LYS A 87 10.61 -5.79 -10.52
N HIS A 88 11.03 -6.57 -9.54
CA HIS A 88 10.46 -6.52 -8.19
C HIS A 88 11.47 -6.01 -7.16
N ILE A 89 11.07 -5.01 -6.39
CA ILE A 89 11.84 -4.44 -5.27
C ILE A 89 11.11 -4.77 -3.97
N LEU A 90 11.77 -5.52 -3.08
CA LEU A 90 11.22 -5.79 -1.75
C LEU A 90 11.45 -4.61 -0.82
N VAL A 91 10.36 -4.06 -0.30
CA VAL A 91 10.43 -2.97 0.69
C VAL A 91 10.13 -3.53 2.08
N ASN A 92 11.17 -3.60 2.90
CA ASN A 92 11.06 -4.02 4.30
C ASN A 92 10.83 -2.83 5.23
N SER A 93 10.27 -3.10 6.40
CA SER A 93 10.16 -2.14 7.51
C SER A 93 10.09 -2.89 8.83
N SER A 94 10.69 -2.33 9.88
CA SER A 94 10.56 -2.85 11.23
C SER A 94 9.11 -2.84 11.70
N ALA A 95 8.73 -3.79 12.55
CA ALA A 95 7.40 -3.83 13.14
C ALA A 95 7.07 -2.51 13.87
N GLN A 96 8.04 -1.96 14.58
CA GLN A 96 7.91 -0.69 15.30
C GLN A 96 7.54 0.47 14.37
N ASN A 97 8.26 0.66 13.27
CA ASN A 97 7.99 1.74 12.32
C ASN A 97 6.67 1.54 11.58
N ARG A 98 6.28 0.28 11.35
CA ARG A 98 4.95 -0.05 10.80
C ARG A 98 3.83 0.34 11.77
N VAL A 99 3.99 0.05 13.07
CA VAL A 99 3.04 0.47 14.12
C VAL A 99 2.93 1.99 14.16
N ILE A 100 4.06 2.71 14.23
CA ILE A 100 4.07 4.18 14.26
C ILE A 100 3.30 4.77 13.07
N ARG A 101 3.53 4.24 11.86
CA ARG A 101 2.81 4.71 10.65
C ARG A 101 1.32 4.44 10.74
N LEU A 102 0.91 3.23 11.13
CA LEU A 102 -0.51 2.90 11.26
C LEU A 102 -1.21 3.74 12.33
N VAL A 103 -0.57 3.96 13.48
CA VAL A 103 -1.13 4.83 14.53
C VAL A 103 -1.28 6.25 14.01
N LYS A 104 -0.28 6.79 13.32
CA LYS A 104 -0.36 8.11 12.67
C LYS A 104 -1.53 8.18 11.69
N ASP A 105 -1.75 7.12 10.94
CA ASP A 105 -2.85 7.02 10.00
C ASP A 105 -4.21 6.96 10.71
N TYR A 106 -4.35 6.19 11.79
CA TYR A 106 -5.59 6.09 12.57
C TYR A 106 -5.94 7.38 13.31
N THR A 107 -4.95 8.18 13.69
CA THR A 107 -5.13 9.41 14.47
C THR A 107 -5.18 10.69 13.63
N LYS A 108 -4.95 10.59 12.32
CA LYS A 108 -4.90 11.74 11.42
C LYS A 108 -6.26 12.42 11.22
N TYR A 109 -7.34 11.70 11.40
CA TYR A 109 -8.72 12.14 11.19
C TYR A 109 -9.50 12.05 12.50
N ASN A 110 -10.62 12.79 12.65
CA ASN A 110 -11.39 12.99 13.90
C ASN A 110 -12.23 11.77 14.34
N THR A 111 -12.92 11.89 15.47
CA THR A 111 -13.75 10.86 16.16
C THR A 111 -14.75 10.07 15.31
N LYS A 112 -15.08 10.53 14.09
CA LYS A 112 -15.87 9.75 13.12
C LYS A 112 -15.13 8.51 12.63
N ASP A 113 -13.82 8.50 12.79
CA ASP A 113 -12.96 7.43 12.28
C ASP A 113 -13.01 6.20 13.19
N ASP A 114 -13.27 6.36 14.49
CA ASP A 114 -13.42 5.21 15.39
C ASP A 114 -14.61 4.33 15.01
N GLU A 115 -15.74 4.92 14.62
CA GLU A 115 -16.88 4.14 14.15
C GLU A 115 -16.57 3.37 12.87
N TYR A 116 -15.77 3.99 11.99
CA TYR A 116 -15.30 3.31 10.81
C TYR A 116 -14.28 2.21 11.15
N LEU A 117 -13.32 2.48 12.04
CA LEU A 117 -12.36 1.50 12.51
C LEU A 117 -13.08 0.29 13.10
N LYS A 118 -14.05 0.52 14.01
CA LYS A 118 -14.86 -0.56 14.61
C LYS A 118 -15.60 -1.39 13.55
N LYS A 119 -16.30 -0.73 12.62
CA LYS A 119 -17.03 -1.42 11.53
C LYS A 119 -16.09 -2.24 10.64
N SER A 120 -14.92 -1.73 10.35
CA SER A 120 -13.93 -2.43 9.54
C SER A 120 -13.31 -3.61 10.29
N THR A 121 -13.07 -3.44 11.61
CA THR A 121 -12.58 -4.52 12.49
C THR A 121 -13.56 -5.68 12.55
N VAL A 122 -14.88 -5.42 12.58
CA VAL A 122 -15.91 -6.48 12.57
C VAL A 122 -15.79 -7.39 11.36
N ARG A 123 -15.36 -6.86 10.21
CA ARG A 123 -15.18 -7.63 8.96
C ARG A 123 -14.05 -8.66 9.06
N LEU A 124 -13.17 -8.53 10.04
CA LEU A 124 -12.06 -9.46 10.27
C LEU A 124 -12.45 -10.72 11.06
N LYS A 125 -13.71 -10.82 11.52
CA LYS A 125 -14.19 -11.88 12.41
C LYS A 125 -13.84 -13.28 11.92
N ASP A 126 -14.00 -13.54 10.62
CA ASP A 126 -13.72 -14.85 10.04
C ASP A 126 -12.22 -15.16 9.93
N THR A 127 -11.37 -14.13 10.02
CA THR A 127 -9.90 -14.26 9.88
C THR A 127 -9.19 -14.32 11.23
N ILE A 128 -9.56 -13.44 12.17
CA ILE A 128 -8.87 -13.32 13.47
C ILE A 128 -9.72 -13.85 14.65
N GLY A 129 -10.97 -14.21 14.42
CA GLY A 129 -11.89 -14.73 15.40
C GLY A 129 -12.67 -13.68 16.18
N THR A 130 -13.82 -14.09 16.73
CA THR A 130 -14.76 -13.17 17.42
C THR A 130 -14.12 -12.51 18.65
N LYS A 131 -13.42 -13.28 19.49
CA LYS A 131 -12.79 -12.75 20.72
C LYS A 131 -11.75 -11.67 20.45
N ALA A 132 -10.94 -11.86 19.40
CA ALA A 132 -9.96 -10.85 19.00
C ALA A 132 -10.63 -9.58 18.47
N VAL A 133 -11.72 -9.72 17.71
CA VAL A 133 -12.49 -8.56 17.23
C VAL A 133 -13.08 -7.75 18.40
N GLU A 134 -13.67 -8.42 19.40
CA GLU A 134 -14.23 -7.76 20.60
C GLU A 134 -13.15 -7.02 21.40
N ASP A 135 -11.98 -7.63 21.58
CA ASP A 135 -10.83 -6.99 22.23
C ASP A 135 -10.36 -5.75 21.46
N LEU A 136 -10.16 -5.87 20.14
CA LEU A 136 -9.77 -4.75 19.30
C LEU A 136 -10.78 -3.60 19.31
N ILE A 137 -12.08 -3.88 19.33
CA ILE A 137 -13.12 -2.86 19.43
C ILE A 137 -12.98 -2.11 20.78
N THR A 138 -12.81 -2.85 21.88
CA THR A 138 -12.58 -2.26 23.21
C THR A 138 -11.33 -1.39 23.22
N LYS A 139 -10.25 -1.83 22.56
CA LYS A 139 -9.02 -1.05 22.43
C LYS A 139 -9.20 0.23 21.61
N ILE A 140 -9.96 0.19 20.51
CA ILE A 140 -10.32 1.37 19.73
C ILE A 140 -11.10 2.37 20.57
N GLU A 141 -12.09 1.91 21.35
CA GLU A 141 -12.89 2.76 22.25
C GLU A 141 -12.04 3.44 23.33
N ASN A 142 -11.01 2.75 23.81
CA ASN A 142 -10.05 3.28 24.77
C ASN A 142 -8.91 4.09 24.10
N LYS A 143 -8.95 4.31 22.77
CA LYS A 143 -7.91 5.01 21.99
C LYS A 143 -6.53 4.35 22.06
N ASP A 144 -6.46 3.07 22.36
CA ASP A 144 -5.24 2.27 22.38
C ASP A 144 -4.89 1.78 20.95
N TYR A 145 -4.68 2.74 20.04
CA TYR A 145 -4.42 2.45 18.63
C TYR A 145 -3.09 1.73 18.42
N GLU A 146 -2.13 1.91 19.33
CA GLU A 146 -0.85 1.22 19.26
C GLU A 146 -1.02 -0.29 19.42
N TYR A 147 -1.82 -0.72 20.39
CA TYR A 147 -2.18 -2.12 20.56
C TYR A 147 -2.89 -2.66 19.31
N VAL A 148 -3.87 -1.92 18.79
CA VAL A 148 -4.63 -2.32 17.59
C VAL A 148 -3.70 -2.49 16.40
N ALA A 149 -2.83 -1.52 16.14
CA ALA A 149 -1.87 -1.57 15.04
C ALA A 149 -0.90 -2.76 15.19
N HIS A 150 -0.33 -2.94 16.38
CA HIS A 150 0.60 -4.02 16.68
C HIS A 150 -0.07 -5.40 16.50
N PHE A 151 -1.27 -5.58 17.04
CA PHE A 151 -2.03 -6.82 16.90
C PHE A 151 -2.29 -7.15 15.43
N LEU A 152 -2.76 -6.18 14.65
CA LEU A 152 -3.10 -6.37 13.24
C LEU A 152 -1.87 -6.66 12.39
N ILE A 153 -0.73 -6.02 12.67
CA ILE A 153 0.52 -6.32 11.97
C ILE A 153 0.88 -7.80 12.13
N LEU A 154 0.95 -8.29 13.36
CA LEU A 154 1.43 -9.65 13.65
C LEU A 154 0.41 -10.75 13.32
N ASN A 155 -0.88 -10.49 13.56
CA ASN A 155 -1.90 -11.55 13.50
C ASN A 155 -2.72 -11.53 12.21
N TYR A 156 -2.66 -10.46 11.46
CA TYR A 156 -3.41 -10.31 10.22
C TYR A 156 -2.50 -10.01 9.03
N TYR A 157 -1.83 -8.84 9.01
CA TYR A 157 -1.09 -8.40 7.83
C TYR A 157 0.10 -9.28 7.48
N ASP A 158 0.94 -9.65 8.45
CA ASP A 158 2.14 -10.46 8.17
C ASP A 158 1.77 -11.86 7.65
N LYS A 159 0.69 -12.44 8.15
CA LYS A 159 0.17 -13.71 7.64
C LYS A 159 -0.41 -13.60 6.23
N LEU A 160 -1.08 -12.47 5.94
CA LEU A 160 -1.68 -12.23 4.62
C LEU A 160 -0.60 -11.98 3.56
N TYR A 161 0.44 -11.22 3.90
CA TYR A 161 1.47 -10.83 2.96
C TYR A 161 2.58 -11.87 2.77
N SER A 162 2.86 -12.74 3.76
CA SER A 162 3.91 -13.76 3.63
C SER A 162 3.77 -14.57 2.34
N TYR A 163 2.57 -15.07 2.05
CA TYR A 163 2.32 -15.84 0.83
C TYR A 163 2.56 -15.05 -0.48
N SER A 164 2.28 -13.76 -0.49
CA SER A 164 2.50 -12.93 -1.70
C SER A 164 3.96 -12.52 -1.85
N ILE A 165 4.68 -12.32 -0.75
CA ILE A 165 6.12 -12.01 -0.76
C ILE A 165 6.91 -13.20 -1.34
N ASP A 166 6.57 -14.41 -0.96
CA ASP A 166 7.28 -15.63 -1.40
C ASP A 166 7.04 -15.99 -2.89
N LYS A 167 6.15 -15.26 -3.58
CA LYS A 167 5.85 -15.53 -5.00
C LYS A 167 6.85 -14.93 -5.98
N TYR A 168 7.56 -13.91 -5.57
CA TYR A 168 8.40 -13.12 -6.47
C TYR A 168 9.87 -13.33 -6.17
N GLU A 169 10.66 -13.40 -7.21
CA GLU A 169 12.10 -13.15 -7.12
C GLU A 169 12.33 -11.65 -7.11
N TYR A 170 13.15 -11.18 -6.18
CA TYR A 170 13.39 -9.77 -5.99
C TYR A 170 14.75 -9.38 -6.54
N ASP A 171 14.79 -8.37 -7.40
CA ASP A 171 16.04 -7.82 -7.94
C ASP A 171 16.85 -7.09 -6.86
N MET A 172 16.16 -6.51 -5.88
CA MET A 172 16.78 -5.86 -4.72
C MET A 172 15.83 -5.78 -3.53
N SER A 173 16.41 -5.48 -2.37
CA SER A 173 15.67 -5.21 -1.13
C SER A 173 16.14 -3.92 -0.49
N VAL A 174 15.18 -3.11 -0.01
CA VAL A 174 15.43 -1.84 0.69
C VAL A 174 14.63 -1.76 1.99
N SER A 175 15.08 -0.93 2.93
CA SER A 175 14.34 -0.64 4.16
C SER A 175 13.66 0.73 4.04
N SER A 176 12.33 0.76 4.22
CA SER A 176 11.61 2.03 4.33
C SER A 176 11.76 2.70 5.70
N ASP A 177 12.55 2.13 6.60
CA ASP A 177 12.93 2.76 7.86
C ASP A 177 14.03 3.81 7.63
N GLU A 178 14.78 3.67 6.54
CA GLU A 178 15.84 4.59 6.07
C GLU A 178 15.46 5.13 4.69
N VAL A 179 14.47 6.03 4.66
CA VAL A 179 13.83 6.49 3.40
C VAL A 179 14.84 7.04 2.41
N ASP A 180 15.75 7.93 2.82
CA ASP A 180 16.72 8.57 1.93
C ASP A 180 17.70 7.55 1.32
N LEU A 181 18.15 6.58 2.11
CA LEU A 181 19.01 5.51 1.64
C LEU A 181 18.26 4.59 0.67
N ALA A 182 17.02 4.25 0.97
CA ALA A 182 16.18 3.43 0.11
C ALA A 182 15.93 4.13 -1.24
N VAL A 183 15.60 5.42 -1.20
CA VAL A 183 15.41 6.24 -2.40
C VAL A 183 16.67 6.28 -3.25
N SER A 184 17.84 6.51 -2.64
CA SER A 184 19.12 6.56 -3.36
C SER A 184 19.42 5.23 -4.08
N LYS A 185 19.21 4.10 -3.42
CA LYS A 185 19.41 2.76 -3.99
C LYS A 185 18.43 2.47 -5.13
N ILE A 186 17.16 2.85 -4.97
CA ILE A 186 16.15 2.66 -6.02
C ILE A 186 16.44 3.55 -7.23
N LEU A 187 16.89 4.80 -7.01
CA LEU A 187 17.28 5.69 -8.10
C LEU A 187 18.44 5.14 -8.92
N GLU A 188 19.48 4.66 -8.26
CA GLU A 188 20.64 4.04 -8.93
C GLU A 188 20.19 2.84 -9.78
N TYR A 189 19.33 1.98 -9.24
CA TYR A 189 18.78 0.85 -9.97
C TYR A 189 17.90 1.29 -11.15
N TYR A 190 17.03 2.25 -10.95
CA TYR A 190 16.14 2.80 -11.96
C TYR A 190 16.89 3.44 -13.12
N ASP A 191 17.89 4.28 -12.82
CA ASP A 191 18.71 4.97 -13.80
C ASP A 191 19.55 3.98 -14.65
N ASN A 192 19.99 2.89 -14.05
CA ASN A 192 20.68 1.83 -14.79
C ASN A 192 19.72 1.10 -15.72
N ALA A 193 18.51 0.76 -15.25
CA ALA A 193 17.48 0.12 -16.07
C ALA A 193 17.01 1.00 -17.24
N GLU A 194 16.99 2.34 -17.09
CA GLU A 194 16.67 3.28 -18.18
C GLU A 194 17.77 3.32 -19.27
N LYS A 195 19.01 2.97 -18.94
CA LYS A 195 20.16 2.98 -19.88
C LYS A 195 20.31 1.67 -20.66
N GLU A 196 19.83 0.55 -20.14
CA GLU A 196 20.00 -0.79 -20.71
C GLU A 196 19.08 -1.08 -21.91
N ILE A 197 18.17 -0.19 -22.26
CA ILE A 197 17.19 -0.30 -23.33
C ILE A 197 17.40 0.79 -24.38
#